data_f173c53dc372f81e36057f74bd87ba35
#
_entry.id   f173c53dc372f81e36057f74bd87ba35
#
_cell.length_a   1.000
_cell.length_b   1.000
_cell.length_c   1.000
_cell.angle_alpha   90.00
_cell.angle_beta   90.00
_cell.angle_gamma   90.00
#
_symmetry.space_group_name_H-M   'P 1'
#
loop_
_entity.id
_entity.type
_entity.pdbx_description
1 polymer ?
#
loop_
_entity_poly.entity_id
_entity_poly.type
_entity_poly.pdbx_seq_one_letter_code
_entity_poly.pdbx_strand_id
1 'polypeptide(L)'
;MTLIKNDETLRRFMPNVFATAKGETPLFDKLTPWLTASEQWLKEKICGEDTLAEIVALDDMNVVKMLASQIVVSDAVRCAVPSLDLVLTPNGFGIVSNTNVAPASKERVERLIASLLDMRDKAVEQLLNQLPLM
;
A
#
# COMPACT_ATOMS: atom_id res chain seq x y z
N MET A 1 16.17 1.80 -6.27
CA MET A 1 15.43 0.54 -6.47
C MET A 1 14.23 0.51 -5.54
N THR A 2 13.06 0.21 -6.05
CA THR A 2 11.85 0.18 -5.24
C THR A 2 11.05 -1.10 -5.49
N LEU A 3 10.23 -1.47 -4.52
CA LEU A 3 9.33 -2.62 -4.63
C LEU A 3 8.13 -2.29 -5.53
N ILE A 4 7.58 -1.10 -5.38
CA ILE A 4 6.40 -0.65 -6.12
C ILE A 4 6.84 0.36 -7.17
N LYS A 5 6.77 -0.02 -8.44
CA LYS A 5 7.34 0.76 -9.55
C LYS A 5 6.32 1.53 -10.37
N ASN A 6 5.06 1.12 -10.36
CA ASN A 6 4.02 1.70 -11.20
C ASN A 6 2.63 1.39 -10.64
N ASP A 7 1.60 1.94 -11.29
CA ASP A 7 0.21 1.75 -10.87
C ASP A 7 -0.24 0.29 -10.92
N GLU A 8 0.20 -0.45 -11.91
CA GLU A 8 -0.13 -1.87 -12.02
C GLU A 8 0.38 -2.67 -10.82
N THR A 9 1.64 -2.47 -10.45
CA THR A 9 2.24 -3.14 -9.28
C THR A 9 1.54 -2.72 -7.99
N LEU A 10 1.26 -1.42 -7.84
CA LEU A 10 0.54 -0.90 -6.68
C LEU A 10 -0.82 -1.57 -6.51
N ARG A 11 -1.60 -1.69 -7.58
CA ARG A 11 -2.95 -2.21 -7.52
C ARG A 11 -3.03 -3.69 -7.19
N ARG A 12 -1.98 -4.44 -7.44
CA ARG A 12 -1.91 -5.86 -7.05
C ARG A 12 -2.02 -6.04 -5.55
N PHE A 13 -1.55 -5.06 -4.78
CA PHE A 13 -1.49 -5.14 -3.31
C PHE A 13 -2.50 -4.24 -2.61
N MET A 14 -3.27 -3.46 -3.35
CA MET A 14 -4.32 -2.63 -2.76
C MET A 14 -5.59 -3.44 -2.51
N PRO A 15 -6.33 -3.10 -1.43
CA PRO A 15 -7.65 -3.70 -1.23
C PRO A 15 -8.58 -3.46 -2.42
N ASN A 16 -9.43 -4.44 -2.71
CA ASN A 16 -10.41 -4.36 -3.79
C ASN A 16 -11.46 -3.25 -3.60
N VAL A 17 -11.50 -2.66 -2.40
CA VAL A 17 -12.41 -1.56 -2.10
C VAL A 17 -12.04 -0.25 -2.79
N PHE A 18 -10.82 -0.16 -3.36
CA PHE A 18 -10.40 1.03 -4.10
C PHE A 18 -10.74 0.89 -5.58
N ALA A 19 -11.62 1.78 -6.04
CA ALA A 19 -12.02 1.83 -7.44
C ALA A 19 -11.10 2.73 -8.24
N THR A 20 -10.93 2.41 -9.54
CA THR A 20 -10.25 3.31 -10.47
C THR A 20 -11.28 4.27 -11.06
N ALA A 21 -11.08 5.57 -10.87
CA ALA A 21 -11.91 6.58 -11.51
C ALA A 21 -11.32 6.90 -12.89
N LYS A 22 -12.17 6.87 -13.91
CA LYS A 22 -11.76 7.12 -15.28
C LYS A 22 -11.38 8.59 -15.44
N GLY A 23 -10.22 8.84 -16.01
CA GLY A 23 -9.73 10.19 -16.27
C GLY A 23 -9.00 10.86 -15.12
N GLU A 24 -8.79 10.17 -14.00
CA GLU A 24 -8.04 10.71 -12.87
C GLU A 24 -6.55 10.36 -12.94
N THR A 25 -5.74 11.12 -12.20
CA THR A 25 -4.32 10.82 -12.02
C THR A 25 -4.15 9.42 -11.43
N PRO A 26 -3.22 8.60 -11.95
CA PRO A 26 -2.97 7.28 -11.39
C PRO A 26 -2.69 7.32 -9.89
N LEU A 27 -3.21 6.35 -9.15
CA LEU A 27 -3.00 6.26 -7.70
C LEU A 27 -1.52 6.19 -7.34
N PHE A 28 -0.72 5.55 -8.18
CA PHE A 28 0.72 5.47 -7.96
C PHE A 28 1.34 6.86 -7.81
N ASP A 29 1.00 7.80 -8.70
CA ASP A 29 1.53 9.16 -8.63
C ASP A 29 1.08 9.88 -7.36
N LYS A 30 -0.17 9.67 -6.94
CA LYS A 30 -0.70 10.28 -5.72
C LYS A 30 -0.06 9.71 -4.47
N LEU A 31 0.28 8.42 -4.47
CA LEU A 31 0.78 7.72 -3.30
C LEU A 31 2.30 7.66 -3.21
N THR A 32 3.02 8.11 -4.24
CA THR A 32 4.49 8.01 -4.29
C THR A 32 5.19 8.51 -3.03
N PRO A 33 4.85 9.69 -2.44
CA PRO A 33 5.53 10.14 -1.23
C PRO A 33 5.39 9.16 -0.06
N TRP A 34 4.20 8.57 0.10
CA TRP A 34 3.94 7.62 1.17
C TRP A 34 4.56 6.25 0.87
N LEU A 35 4.60 5.84 -0.39
CA LEU A 35 5.28 4.60 -0.80
C LEU A 35 6.77 4.68 -0.49
N THR A 36 7.39 5.80 -0.79
CA THR A 36 8.82 6.04 -0.49
C THR A 36 9.07 5.98 1.02
N ALA A 37 8.24 6.65 1.81
CA ALA A 37 8.38 6.66 3.26
C ALA A 37 8.16 5.27 3.87
N SER A 38 7.19 4.52 3.37
CA SER A 38 6.89 3.18 3.89
C SER A 38 7.98 2.18 3.53
N GLU A 39 8.58 2.28 2.35
CA GLU A 39 9.72 1.45 1.98
C GLU A 39 10.94 1.76 2.88
N GLN A 40 11.15 3.03 3.20
CA GLN A 40 12.19 3.45 4.13
C GLN A 40 11.95 2.89 5.53
N TRP A 41 10.69 2.89 5.99
CA TRP A 41 10.32 2.29 7.27
C TRP A 41 10.63 0.79 7.29
N LEU A 42 10.27 0.08 6.22
CA LEU A 42 10.56 -1.35 6.08
C LEU A 42 12.07 -1.61 6.17
N LYS A 43 12.83 -0.80 5.46
CA LYS A 43 14.29 -0.89 5.46
C LYS A 43 14.90 -0.65 6.85
N GLU A 44 14.47 0.40 7.53
CA GLU A 44 15.07 0.80 8.80
C GLU A 44 14.60 -0.01 9.99
N LYS A 45 13.33 -0.44 10.00
CA LYS A 45 12.71 -1.03 11.19
C LYS A 45 12.51 -2.52 11.12
N ILE A 46 12.49 -3.11 9.92
CA ILE A 46 12.10 -4.50 9.75
C ILE A 46 13.27 -5.36 9.24
N CYS A 47 13.80 -5.09 8.06
CA CYS A 47 14.73 -6.02 7.42
C CYS A 47 16.16 -5.53 7.24
N GLY A 48 16.40 -4.22 7.24
CA GLY A 48 17.72 -3.67 6.97
C GLY A 48 17.99 -3.44 5.50
N GLU A 49 19.00 -2.64 5.21
CA GLU A 49 19.33 -2.21 3.85
C GLU A 49 19.73 -3.36 2.93
N ASP A 50 20.65 -4.22 3.40
CA ASP A 50 21.17 -5.33 2.57
C ASP A 50 20.06 -6.35 2.25
N THR A 51 19.25 -6.68 3.24
CA THR A 51 18.15 -7.62 3.06
C THR A 51 17.10 -7.04 2.12
N LEU A 52 16.78 -5.76 2.24
CA LEU A 52 15.83 -5.13 1.31
C LEU A 52 16.35 -5.17 -0.13
N ALA A 53 17.64 -4.89 -0.34
CA ALA A 53 18.24 -4.97 -1.67
C ALA A 53 18.13 -6.37 -2.25
N GLU A 54 18.33 -7.41 -1.44
CA GLU A 54 18.14 -8.80 -1.88
C GLU A 54 16.70 -9.08 -2.25
N ILE A 55 15.75 -8.60 -1.45
CA ILE A 55 14.31 -8.79 -1.70
C ILE A 55 13.90 -8.12 -3.02
N VAL A 56 14.35 -6.90 -3.25
CA VAL A 56 14.02 -6.16 -4.49
C VAL A 56 14.52 -6.91 -5.73
N ALA A 57 15.64 -7.61 -5.61
CA ALA A 57 16.22 -8.38 -6.71
C ALA A 57 15.52 -9.72 -6.98
N LEU A 58 14.63 -10.17 -6.09
CA LEU A 58 13.91 -11.43 -6.28
C LEU A 58 12.88 -11.33 -7.42
N ASP A 59 12.46 -12.50 -7.89
CA ASP A 59 11.36 -12.59 -8.85
C ASP A 59 10.08 -12.01 -8.27
N ASP A 60 9.28 -11.35 -9.10
CA ASP A 60 8.04 -10.70 -8.66
C ASP A 60 7.03 -11.67 -8.04
N MET A 61 7.11 -12.94 -8.39
CA MET A 61 6.23 -13.98 -7.85
C MET A 61 6.79 -14.64 -6.58
N ASN A 62 7.99 -14.22 -6.14
CA ASN A 62 8.57 -14.74 -4.91
C ASN A 62 7.75 -14.31 -3.70
N VAL A 63 7.47 -15.25 -2.80
CA VAL A 63 6.62 -14.98 -1.62
C VAL A 63 7.20 -13.88 -0.74
N VAL A 64 8.51 -13.86 -0.54
CA VAL A 64 9.16 -12.83 0.29
C VAL A 64 8.99 -11.45 -0.32
N LYS A 65 9.18 -11.32 -1.63
CA LYS A 65 8.98 -10.05 -2.33
C LYS A 65 7.52 -9.61 -2.31
N MET A 66 6.60 -10.55 -2.46
CA MET A 66 5.16 -10.26 -2.37
C MET A 66 4.79 -9.75 -0.98
N LEU A 67 5.30 -10.37 0.07
CA LEU A 67 5.06 -9.93 1.46
C LEU A 67 5.61 -8.53 1.71
N ALA A 68 6.85 -8.27 1.27
CA ALA A 68 7.46 -6.95 1.41
C ALA A 68 6.65 -5.88 0.67
N SER A 69 6.18 -6.19 -0.54
CA SER A 69 5.35 -5.30 -1.34
C SER A 69 4.01 -5.01 -0.65
N GLN A 70 3.39 -6.04 -0.07
CA GLN A 70 2.14 -5.87 0.68
C GLN A 70 2.33 -4.96 1.90
N ILE A 71 3.43 -5.11 2.61
CA ILE A 71 3.77 -4.25 3.75
C ILE A 71 3.84 -2.79 3.32
N VAL A 72 4.61 -2.52 2.25
CA VAL A 72 4.81 -1.15 1.76
C VAL A 72 3.49 -0.53 1.32
N VAL A 73 2.69 -1.24 0.54
CA VAL A 73 1.41 -0.71 0.04
C VAL A 73 0.42 -0.49 1.18
N SER A 74 0.25 -1.46 2.07
CA SER A 74 -0.69 -1.33 3.18
C SER A 74 -0.31 -0.16 4.09
N ASP A 75 0.96 -0.02 4.41
CA ASP A 75 1.43 1.08 5.26
C ASP A 75 1.30 2.44 4.56
N ALA A 76 1.66 2.52 3.28
CA ALA A 76 1.56 3.76 2.52
C ALA A 76 0.12 4.24 2.39
N VAL A 77 -0.80 3.35 2.06
CA VAL A 77 -2.21 3.71 1.93
C VAL A 77 -2.78 4.12 3.28
N ARG A 78 -2.45 3.37 4.34
CA ARG A 78 -2.88 3.71 5.70
C ARG A 78 -2.45 5.12 6.10
N CYS A 79 -1.20 5.47 5.81
CA CYS A 79 -0.67 6.80 6.15
C CYS A 79 -1.26 7.90 5.27
N ALA A 80 -1.55 7.60 4.01
CA ALA A 80 -2.04 8.56 3.04
C ALA A 80 -3.53 8.91 3.23
N VAL A 81 -4.33 7.96 3.71
CA VAL A 81 -5.80 8.09 3.80
C VAL A 81 -6.25 9.39 4.47
N PRO A 82 -5.67 9.83 5.62
CA PRO A 82 -6.10 11.08 6.23
C PRO A 82 -5.85 12.32 5.38
N SER A 83 -4.93 12.26 4.42
CA SER A 83 -4.55 13.38 3.55
C SER A 83 -5.22 13.31 2.19
N LEU A 84 -6.03 12.27 1.92
CA LEU A 84 -6.70 12.07 0.64
C LEU A 84 -8.20 12.27 0.81
N ASP A 85 -8.83 12.77 -0.27
CA ASP A 85 -10.29 12.92 -0.32
C ASP A 85 -10.91 11.57 -0.71
N LEU A 86 -11.21 10.75 0.29
CA LEU A 86 -11.89 9.48 0.08
C LEU A 86 -13.39 9.70 -0.11
N VAL A 87 -13.93 9.04 -1.11
CA VAL A 87 -15.36 9.06 -1.41
C VAL A 87 -15.88 7.63 -1.53
N LEU A 88 -17.19 7.46 -1.31
CA LEU A 88 -17.87 6.21 -1.60
C LEU A 88 -18.37 6.24 -3.03
N THR A 89 -18.01 5.21 -3.79
CA THR A 89 -18.54 5.00 -5.13
C THR A 89 -19.33 3.70 -5.14
N PRO A 90 -20.13 3.44 -6.19
CA PRO A 90 -20.82 2.15 -6.30
C PRO A 90 -19.89 0.95 -6.27
N ASN A 91 -18.61 1.16 -6.61
CA ASN A 91 -17.60 0.09 -6.67
C ASN A 91 -16.64 0.08 -5.47
N GLY A 92 -16.88 0.90 -4.44
CA GLY A 92 -16.05 0.97 -3.24
C GLY A 92 -15.51 2.38 -2.96
N PHE A 93 -14.34 2.46 -2.32
CA PHE A 93 -13.70 3.76 -2.06
C PHE A 93 -13.04 4.29 -3.32
N GLY A 94 -13.19 5.58 -3.55
CA GLY A 94 -12.47 6.29 -4.59
C GLY A 94 -11.72 7.47 -4.00
N ILE A 95 -10.71 7.95 -4.72
CA ILE A 95 -9.98 9.16 -4.38
C ILE A 95 -10.26 10.15 -5.50
N VAL A 96 -10.98 11.23 -5.17
CA VAL A 96 -11.39 12.20 -6.18
C VAL A 96 -10.95 13.61 -5.81
N SER A 97 -10.79 14.43 -6.84
CA SER A 97 -10.43 15.84 -6.71
C SER A 97 -11.61 16.77 -6.85
N ASN A 98 -12.83 16.28 -7.11
CA ASN A 98 -14.00 17.13 -7.27
C ASN A 98 -15.01 16.91 -6.14
N THR A 99 -15.85 17.92 -5.91
CA THR A 99 -16.77 17.97 -4.78
C THR A 99 -18.17 17.40 -5.08
N ASN A 100 -18.35 16.78 -6.25
CA ASN A 100 -19.67 16.30 -6.67
C ASN A 100 -20.03 14.92 -6.08
N VAL A 101 -19.09 14.29 -5.39
CA VAL A 101 -19.27 12.97 -4.78
C VAL A 101 -19.20 13.11 -3.27
N ALA A 102 -20.10 12.46 -2.56
CA ALA A 102 -20.13 12.53 -1.11
C ALA A 102 -18.86 11.91 -0.50
N PRO A 103 -18.22 12.56 0.48
CA PRO A 103 -17.07 11.99 1.14
C PRO A 103 -17.46 10.72 1.90
N ALA A 104 -16.49 9.83 2.08
CA ALA A 104 -16.66 8.64 2.89
C ALA A 104 -16.89 9.05 4.35
N SER A 105 -17.73 8.30 5.08
CA SER A 105 -17.96 8.59 6.48
C SER A 105 -16.70 8.38 7.29
N LYS A 106 -16.56 9.15 8.37
CA LYS A 106 -15.42 9.02 9.30
C LYS A 106 -15.28 7.59 9.81
N GLU A 107 -16.39 6.97 10.17
CA GLU A 107 -16.39 5.60 10.68
C GLU A 107 -15.84 4.60 9.67
N ARG A 108 -16.24 4.72 8.39
CA ARG A 108 -15.74 3.84 7.33
C ARG A 108 -14.26 4.07 7.06
N VAL A 109 -13.81 5.32 7.09
CA VAL A 109 -12.40 5.66 6.92
C VAL A 109 -11.58 5.06 8.05
N GLU A 110 -12.04 5.18 9.28
CA GLU A 110 -11.36 4.61 10.45
C GLU A 110 -11.26 3.08 10.36
N ARG A 111 -12.31 2.41 9.91
CA ARG A 111 -12.29 0.96 9.68
C ARG A 111 -11.30 0.57 8.59
N LEU A 112 -11.23 1.34 7.52
CA LEU A 112 -10.27 1.11 6.45
C LEU A 112 -8.85 1.22 6.97
N ILE A 113 -8.54 2.27 7.73
CA ILE A 113 -7.21 2.47 8.33
C ILE A 113 -6.85 1.29 9.22
N ALA A 114 -7.77 0.86 10.09
CA ALA A 114 -7.53 -0.28 10.98
C ALA A 114 -7.30 -1.58 10.19
N SER A 115 -8.04 -1.80 9.12
CA SER A 115 -7.88 -2.96 8.25
C SER A 115 -6.51 -2.96 7.57
N LEU A 116 -6.08 -1.81 7.06
CA LEU A 116 -4.78 -1.67 6.42
C LEU A 116 -3.63 -1.91 7.40
N LEU A 117 -3.76 -1.42 8.62
CA LEU A 117 -2.76 -1.65 9.67
C LEU A 117 -2.66 -3.14 10.00
N ASP A 118 -3.79 -3.82 10.12
CA ASP A 118 -3.83 -5.26 10.38
C ASP A 118 -3.18 -6.05 9.24
N MET A 119 -3.47 -5.69 7.99
CA MET A 119 -2.85 -6.30 6.82
C MET A 119 -1.33 -6.14 6.85
N ARG A 120 -0.86 -4.93 7.17
CA ARG A 120 0.57 -4.66 7.27
C ARG A 120 1.22 -5.53 8.35
N ASP A 121 0.64 -5.55 9.54
CA ASP A 121 1.23 -6.26 10.68
C ASP A 121 1.25 -7.77 10.46
N LYS A 122 0.23 -8.32 9.85
CA LYS A 122 0.22 -9.75 9.49
C LYS A 122 1.28 -10.06 8.43
N ALA A 123 1.45 -9.19 7.44
CA ALA A 123 2.47 -9.38 6.42
C ALA A 123 3.88 -9.27 7.02
N VAL A 124 4.10 -8.35 7.97
CA VAL A 124 5.37 -8.23 8.69
C VAL A 124 5.68 -9.54 9.43
N GLU A 125 4.72 -10.08 10.16
CA GLU A 125 4.90 -11.33 10.88
C GLU A 125 5.29 -12.47 9.94
N GLN A 126 4.58 -12.61 8.82
CA GLN A 126 4.89 -13.63 7.82
C GLN A 126 6.25 -13.42 7.19
N LEU A 127 6.62 -12.16 6.88
CA LEU A 127 7.93 -11.85 6.32
C LEU A 127 9.04 -12.25 7.27
N LEU A 128 8.93 -11.90 8.55
CA LEU A 128 9.95 -12.25 9.55
C LEU A 128 10.10 -13.75 9.69
N ASN A 129 9.05 -14.53 9.50
CA ASN A 129 9.12 -15.98 9.50
C ASN A 129 9.81 -16.55 8.26
N GLN A 130 9.76 -15.83 7.13
CA GLN A 130 10.35 -16.27 5.88
C GLN A 130 11.82 -15.85 5.70
N LEU A 131 12.24 -14.77 6.33
CA LEU A 131 13.60 -14.24 6.14
C LEU A 131 14.71 -15.25 6.45
N PRO A 132 14.63 -16.06 7.54
CA PRO A 132 15.68 -17.05 7.80
C PRO A 132 15.80 -18.14 6.72
N LEU A 133 14.82 -18.26 5.86
CA LEU A 133 14.77 -19.27 4.79
C LEU A 133 15.24 -18.74 3.43
N MET A 134 15.59 -17.46 3.38
CA MET A 134 16.09 -16.84 2.15
C MET A 134 17.49 -17.37 1.81
#